data_29ff2b59290e3ef9d31f88d3fb5a5c9b
#
_entry.id   29ff2b59290e3ef9d31f88d3fb5a5c9b
#
_cell.length_a   1.000
_cell.length_b   1.000
_cell.length_c   1.000
_cell.angle_alpha   90.00
_cell.angle_beta   90.00
_cell.angle_gamma   90.00
#
_symmetry.space_group_name_H-M   'P 1'
#
loop_
_entity.id
_entity.type
_entity.pdbx_description
1 polymer ?
#
loop_
_entity_poly.entity_id
_entity_poly.type
_entity_poly.pdbx_seq_one_letter_code
_entity_poly.pdbx_strand_id
1 'polypeptide(L)'
;MIFARDKSQMCNNLLQYAHVYAWGREHGRKVISMRFSYKYQYFHICHTNLTGFGWYLTAKCLAALNLLPTANFKHRDCNREELEQKMLRHRNIVVSGWFVRYYDLFLKYRKEICELFTLDEQYTEPVKEKMQQAEESSAVSHQPSAIRLGVHIRRGDYAEWRDGQFFFDDETYARHINRFAELNPGKTIHVYLSTNDSTVTEERFQQLCPNASIHNLKGNAPEDLFMLSECDYLIGPPSTFSLVAQMYRDIPLYRMDTANEQQMTMESFRLFEYWFQNMV
;
A
#
# COMPACT_ATOMS: atom_id res chain seq x y z
N MET A 1 -14.59 5.57 22.91
CA MET A 1 -14.40 5.18 21.49
C MET A 1 -13.54 6.21 20.79
N ILE A 2 -12.78 5.80 19.80
CA ILE A 2 -12.01 6.67 18.92
C ILE A 2 -12.65 6.59 17.54
N PHE A 3 -12.83 7.72 16.87
CA PHE A 3 -13.30 7.80 15.50
C PHE A 3 -12.14 8.25 14.60
N ALA A 4 -11.55 7.31 13.86
CA ALA A 4 -10.45 7.59 12.95
C ALA A 4 -11.00 8.22 11.65
N ARG A 5 -10.62 9.47 11.40
CA ARG A 5 -11.06 10.27 10.24
C ARG A 5 -9.85 10.68 9.40
N ASP A 6 -9.94 10.37 8.14
CA ASP A 6 -8.93 10.71 7.15
C ASP A 6 -9.58 11.28 5.87
N LYS A 7 -8.79 11.74 4.90
CA LYS A 7 -9.26 12.36 3.66
C LYS A 7 -8.44 11.98 2.42
N SER A 8 -7.55 11.01 2.53
CA SER A 8 -6.59 10.70 1.47
C SER A 8 -7.01 9.51 0.60
N GLN A 9 -6.08 8.98 -0.20
CA GLN A 9 -6.22 7.78 -1.01
C GLN A 9 -6.30 6.51 -0.15
N MET A 10 -6.68 5.38 -0.75
CA MET A 10 -6.95 4.10 -0.08
C MET A 10 -5.85 3.67 0.91
N CYS A 11 -4.63 3.49 0.44
CA CYS A 11 -3.54 3.01 1.28
C CYS A 11 -3.10 4.02 2.35
N ASN A 12 -3.22 5.32 2.08
CA ASN A 12 -3.01 6.34 3.10
C ASN A 12 -4.05 6.23 4.22
N ASN A 13 -5.32 6.00 3.87
CA ASN A 13 -6.39 5.80 4.85
C ASN A 13 -6.16 4.53 5.67
N LEU A 14 -5.74 3.45 5.02
CA LEU A 14 -5.40 2.19 5.69
C LEU A 14 -4.29 2.41 6.72
N LEU A 15 -3.16 2.98 6.31
CA LEU A 15 -2.02 3.22 7.21
C LEU A 15 -2.38 4.16 8.36
N GLN A 16 -3.11 5.24 8.08
CA GLN A 16 -3.56 6.17 9.12
C GLN A 16 -4.48 5.48 10.12
N TYR A 17 -5.48 4.73 9.65
CA TYR A 17 -6.36 3.97 10.52
C TYR A 17 -5.58 2.94 11.35
N ALA A 18 -4.66 2.22 10.72
CA ALA A 18 -3.88 1.18 11.38
C ALA A 18 -3.03 1.72 12.55
N HIS A 19 -2.43 2.90 12.40
CA HIS A 19 -1.73 3.56 13.51
C HIS A 19 -2.68 3.91 14.66
N VAL A 20 -3.85 4.46 14.37
CA VAL A 20 -4.86 4.80 15.38
C VAL A 20 -5.42 3.53 16.02
N TYR A 21 -5.64 2.48 15.23
CA TYR A 21 -6.08 1.16 15.70
C TYR A 21 -5.07 0.55 16.66
N ALA A 22 -3.79 0.53 16.29
CA ALA A 22 -2.73 0.00 17.14
C ALA A 22 -2.65 0.73 18.49
N TRP A 23 -2.75 2.07 18.48
CA TRP A 23 -2.82 2.86 19.70
C TRP A 23 -4.07 2.53 20.52
N GLY A 24 -5.21 2.39 19.87
CA GLY A 24 -6.46 2.00 20.52
C GLY A 24 -6.38 0.62 21.17
N ARG A 25 -5.78 -0.36 20.49
CA ARG A 25 -5.54 -1.72 21.04
C ARG A 25 -4.68 -1.68 22.28
N GLU A 26 -3.58 -0.92 22.26
CA GLU A 26 -2.69 -0.78 23.41
C GLU A 26 -3.39 -0.18 24.63
N HIS A 27 -4.33 0.74 24.41
CA HIS A 27 -5.06 1.44 25.49
C HIS A 27 -6.47 0.89 25.77
N GLY A 28 -6.79 -0.31 25.28
CA GLY A 28 -8.10 -0.95 25.50
C GLY A 28 -9.28 -0.17 24.93
N ARG A 29 -9.07 0.57 23.82
CA ARG A 29 -10.10 1.46 23.24
C ARG A 29 -10.53 1.00 21.86
N LYS A 30 -11.84 0.90 21.64
CA LYS A 30 -12.41 0.60 20.34
C LYS A 30 -12.19 1.79 19.37
N VAL A 31 -11.70 1.48 18.17
CA VAL A 31 -11.45 2.44 17.09
C VAL A 31 -12.41 2.18 15.93
N ILE A 32 -13.25 3.14 15.64
CA ILE A 32 -14.20 3.11 14.52
C ILE A 32 -13.57 3.82 13.32
N SER A 33 -13.51 3.15 12.18
CA SER A 33 -13.11 3.80 10.94
C SER A 33 -14.27 4.61 10.37
N MET A 34 -14.07 5.90 10.16
CA MET A 34 -15.05 6.73 9.50
C MET A 34 -15.02 6.54 7.98
N ARG A 35 -13.85 6.30 7.37
CA ARG A 35 -13.69 6.16 5.92
C ARG A 35 -14.20 4.82 5.41
N PHE A 36 -13.75 3.73 6.01
CA PHE A 36 -14.15 2.37 5.62
C PHE A 36 -15.63 2.07 5.94
N SER A 37 -16.32 2.96 6.62
CA SER A 37 -17.76 2.87 6.84
C SER A 37 -18.61 3.15 5.59
N TYR A 38 -18.05 3.74 4.52
CA TYR A 38 -18.78 4.07 3.28
C TYR A 38 -17.92 3.98 2.01
N LYS A 39 -16.62 3.71 2.13
CA LYS A 39 -15.70 3.64 0.99
C LYS A 39 -14.77 2.46 1.14
N TYR A 40 -14.28 1.92 0.03
CA TYR A 40 -13.34 0.79 0.01
C TYR A 40 -13.93 -0.50 0.64
N GLN A 41 -15.17 -0.85 0.25
CA GLN A 41 -15.96 -1.93 0.83
C GLN A 41 -15.46 -3.35 0.48
N TYR A 42 -14.23 -3.50 0.07
CA TYR A 42 -13.59 -4.74 -0.31
C TYR A 42 -12.58 -5.27 0.73
N PHE A 43 -12.49 -4.62 1.87
CA PHE A 43 -11.66 -5.08 2.99
C PHE A 43 -12.50 -5.70 4.10
N HIS A 44 -11.95 -6.74 4.72
CA HIS A 44 -12.59 -7.45 5.84
C HIS A 44 -13.07 -6.50 6.96
N ILE A 45 -12.37 -5.42 7.25
CA ILE A 45 -12.78 -4.43 8.25
C ILE A 45 -14.21 -3.92 8.01
N CYS A 46 -14.65 -3.84 6.76
CA CYS A 46 -15.98 -3.34 6.40
C CYS A 46 -17.11 -4.29 6.85
N HIS A 47 -16.78 -5.56 7.13
CA HIS A 47 -17.69 -6.60 7.63
C HIS A 47 -17.61 -6.77 9.16
N THR A 48 -16.87 -5.88 9.85
CA THR A 48 -16.69 -5.91 11.30
C THR A 48 -17.49 -4.79 11.99
N ASN A 49 -17.54 -4.85 13.32
CA ASN A 49 -18.12 -3.77 14.13
C ASN A 49 -17.19 -2.55 14.31
N LEU A 50 -16.05 -2.50 13.58
CA LEU A 50 -15.11 -1.38 13.57
C LEU A 50 -15.45 -0.33 12.50
N THR A 51 -16.52 -0.55 11.74
CA THR A 51 -17.10 0.37 10.76
C THR A 51 -18.60 0.52 11.02
N GLY A 52 -19.25 1.42 10.32
CA GLY A 52 -20.70 1.58 10.39
C GLY A 52 -21.14 2.98 9.97
N PHE A 53 -22.05 3.06 9.00
CA PHE A 53 -22.52 4.32 8.44
C PHE A 53 -23.21 5.21 9.49
N GLY A 54 -23.98 4.61 10.42
CA GLY A 54 -24.60 5.33 11.53
C GLY A 54 -23.57 5.98 12.47
N TRP A 55 -22.51 5.26 12.82
CA TRP A 55 -21.40 5.79 13.61
C TRP A 55 -20.66 6.93 12.88
N TYR A 56 -20.45 6.76 11.57
CA TYR A 56 -19.84 7.79 10.74
C TYR A 56 -20.66 9.09 10.75
N LEU A 57 -21.98 9.00 10.51
CA LEU A 57 -22.86 10.19 10.52
C LEU A 57 -22.90 10.85 11.89
N THR A 58 -23.07 10.06 12.96
CA THR A 58 -23.11 10.58 14.33
C THR A 58 -21.81 11.31 14.68
N ALA A 59 -20.66 10.69 14.45
CA ALA A 59 -19.36 11.30 14.74
C ALA A 59 -19.14 12.57 13.89
N LYS A 60 -19.56 12.56 12.62
CA LYS A 60 -19.45 13.71 11.71
C LYS A 60 -20.30 14.88 12.20
N CYS A 61 -21.56 14.64 12.58
CA CYS A 61 -22.45 15.68 13.08
C CYS A 61 -21.97 16.28 14.41
N LEU A 62 -21.59 15.42 15.37
CA LEU A 62 -21.09 15.87 16.67
C LEU A 62 -19.76 16.65 16.53
N ALA A 63 -18.87 16.24 15.64
CA ALA A 63 -17.65 16.98 15.37
C ALA A 63 -17.91 18.35 14.70
N ALA A 64 -18.87 18.41 13.77
CA ALA A 64 -19.28 19.67 13.13
C ALA A 64 -19.89 20.67 14.10
N LEU A 65 -20.59 20.18 15.12
CA LEU A 65 -21.18 20.98 16.19
C LEU A 65 -20.20 21.29 17.34
N ASN A 66 -18.92 20.90 17.23
CA ASN A 66 -17.91 21.00 18.27
C ASN A 66 -18.26 20.27 19.60
N LEU A 67 -19.18 19.30 19.54
CA LEU A 67 -19.57 18.47 20.68
C LEU A 67 -18.67 17.25 20.87
N LEU A 68 -17.86 16.92 19.88
CA LEU A 68 -16.89 15.84 19.93
C LEU A 68 -15.46 16.38 19.75
N PRO A 69 -14.59 16.24 20.76
CA PRO A 69 -13.23 16.73 20.68
C PRO A 69 -12.45 16.05 19.55
N THR A 70 -11.48 16.74 18.98
CA THR A 70 -10.66 16.22 17.91
C THR A 70 -9.16 16.35 18.27
N ALA A 71 -8.42 15.25 18.14
CA ALA A 71 -6.95 15.24 18.10
C ALA A 71 -6.51 15.21 16.62
N ASN A 72 -5.84 16.28 16.18
CA ASN A 72 -5.50 16.47 14.77
C ASN A 72 -3.98 16.45 14.55
N PHE A 73 -3.48 15.36 14.02
CA PHE A 73 -2.08 15.15 13.64
C PHE A 73 -1.83 15.66 12.20
N LYS A 74 -2.22 16.90 11.91
CA LYS A 74 -2.18 17.48 10.56
C LYS A 74 -0.77 17.84 10.11
N HIS A 75 0.08 18.28 11.04
CA HIS A 75 1.43 18.76 10.78
C HIS A 75 2.45 17.82 11.41
N ARG A 76 3.66 17.75 10.80
CA ARG A 76 4.75 16.88 11.27
C ARG A 76 5.27 17.31 12.65
N ASP A 77 5.24 18.59 12.93
CA ASP A 77 5.69 19.27 14.15
C ASP A 77 4.59 19.46 15.20
N CYS A 78 3.44 18.78 15.04
CA CYS A 78 2.37 18.85 16.04
C CYS A 78 2.85 18.34 17.40
N ASN A 79 2.37 18.96 18.49
CA ASN A 79 2.65 18.50 19.86
C ASN A 79 1.95 17.15 20.11
N ARG A 80 2.67 16.06 19.85
CA ARG A 80 2.16 14.69 19.96
C ARG A 80 1.72 14.35 21.38
N GLU A 81 2.51 14.75 22.38
CA GLU A 81 2.23 14.47 23.79
C GLU A 81 0.88 15.11 24.20
N GLU A 82 0.66 16.35 23.83
CA GLU A 82 -0.61 17.05 24.10
C GLU A 82 -1.80 16.33 23.41
N LEU A 83 -1.62 15.91 22.13
CA LEU A 83 -2.65 15.20 21.39
C LEU A 83 -2.95 13.82 22.01
N GLU A 84 -1.94 13.11 22.47
CA GLU A 84 -2.10 11.83 23.17
C GLU A 84 -2.78 12.00 24.52
N GLN A 85 -2.39 13.00 25.32
CA GLN A 85 -3.08 13.33 26.57
C GLN A 85 -4.55 13.67 26.31
N LYS A 86 -4.85 14.38 25.23
CA LYS A 86 -6.22 14.65 24.79
C LYS A 86 -6.95 13.35 24.44
N MET A 87 -6.30 12.44 23.71
CA MET A 87 -6.87 11.13 23.41
C MET A 87 -7.16 10.32 24.66
N LEU A 88 -6.27 10.31 25.65
CA LEU A 88 -6.46 9.61 26.92
C LEU A 88 -7.60 10.22 27.76
N ARG A 89 -7.68 11.53 27.83
CA ARG A 89 -8.65 12.28 28.65
C ARG A 89 -10.09 12.10 28.18
N HIS A 90 -10.32 12.01 26.88
CA HIS A 90 -11.67 11.98 26.33
C HIS A 90 -12.15 10.58 25.97
N ARG A 91 -13.26 10.12 26.59
CA ARG A 91 -13.89 8.82 26.32
C ARG A 91 -14.24 8.64 24.83
N ASN A 92 -14.78 9.69 24.21
CA ASN A 92 -15.13 9.74 22.79
C ASN A 92 -14.37 10.89 22.13
N ILE A 93 -13.64 10.60 21.04
CA ILE A 93 -12.77 11.57 20.37
C ILE A 93 -12.63 11.23 18.90
N VAL A 94 -12.52 12.24 18.04
CA VAL A 94 -12.07 12.07 16.65
C VAL A 94 -10.55 12.18 16.60
N VAL A 95 -9.91 11.24 15.92
CA VAL A 95 -8.47 11.31 15.60
C VAL A 95 -8.32 11.45 14.10
N SER A 96 -7.55 12.44 13.65
CA SER A 96 -7.34 12.76 12.25
C SER A 96 -5.93 13.26 11.98
N GLY A 97 -5.54 13.27 10.72
CA GLY A 97 -4.27 13.81 10.25
C GLY A 97 -3.25 12.75 9.83
N TRP A 98 -2.51 13.10 8.78
CA TRP A 98 -1.56 12.17 8.16
C TRP A 98 -0.39 11.79 9.07
N PHE A 99 0.02 12.64 9.99
CA PHE A 99 1.20 12.45 10.82
C PHE A 99 0.94 11.69 12.13
N VAL A 100 -0.22 11.02 12.28
CA VAL A 100 -0.39 10.03 13.35
C VAL A 100 0.53 8.83 13.07
N ARG A 101 1.53 8.61 13.91
CA ARG A 101 2.57 7.59 13.72
C ARG A 101 2.90 6.89 15.04
N TYR A 102 2.58 5.63 15.11
CA TYR A 102 2.89 4.72 16.23
C TYR A 102 3.54 3.47 15.64
N TYR A 103 4.80 3.59 15.18
CA TYR A 103 5.49 2.54 14.44
C TYR A 103 5.60 1.24 15.24
N ASP A 104 6.08 1.31 16.49
CA ASP A 104 6.26 0.13 17.34
C ASP A 104 4.92 -0.57 17.65
N LEU A 105 3.87 0.22 17.92
CA LEU A 105 2.54 -0.34 18.15
C LEU A 105 1.95 -0.94 16.88
N PHE A 106 2.16 -0.29 15.73
CA PHE A 106 1.73 -0.86 14.45
C PHE A 106 2.40 -2.22 14.22
N LEU A 107 3.71 -2.32 14.38
CA LEU A 107 4.46 -3.58 14.22
C LEU A 107 4.00 -4.63 15.23
N LYS A 108 3.76 -4.26 16.48
CA LYS A 108 3.20 -5.14 17.53
C LYS A 108 1.85 -5.74 17.11
N TYR A 109 0.98 -4.96 16.50
CA TYR A 109 -0.37 -5.38 16.09
C TYR A 109 -0.48 -5.66 14.58
N ARG A 110 0.63 -5.77 13.85
CA ARG A 110 0.67 -5.94 12.39
C ARG A 110 -0.20 -7.10 11.91
N LYS A 111 -0.17 -8.24 12.60
CA LYS A 111 -0.97 -9.40 12.23
C LYS A 111 -2.47 -9.08 12.23
N GLU A 112 -2.98 -8.49 13.31
CA GLU A 112 -4.38 -8.07 13.41
C GLU A 112 -4.74 -7.02 12.33
N ILE A 113 -3.81 -6.09 12.05
CA ILE A 113 -3.99 -5.08 11.01
C ILE A 113 -4.09 -5.74 9.63
N CYS A 114 -3.21 -6.69 9.30
CA CYS A 114 -3.28 -7.44 8.04
C CYS A 114 -4.60 -8.21 7.92
N GLU A 115 -5.06 -8.86 8.99
CA GLU A 115 -6.35 -9.56 9.03
C GLU A 115 -7.53 -8.60 8.76
N LEU A 116 -7.54 -7.41 9.38
CA LEU A 116 -8.58 -6.40 9.14
C LEU A 116 -8.60 -5.89 7.70
N PHE A 117 -7.45 -5.85 7.05
CA PHE A 117 -7.31 -5.36 5.68
C PHE A 117 -7.11 -6.48 4.65
N THR A 118 -7.44 -7.73 5.00
CA THR A 118 -7.58 -8.80 4.00
C THR A 118 -8.67 -8.40 2.99
N LEU A 119 -8.39 -8.63 1.71
CA LEU A 119 -9.32 -8.37 0.62
C LEU A 119 -10.33 -9.51 0.50
N ASP A 120 -11.57 -9.20 0.14
CA ASP A 120 -12.61 -10.19 -0.07
C ASP A 120 -12.26 -11.11 -1.26
N GLU A 121 -12.64 -12.39 -1.18
CA GLU A 121 -12.31 -13.41 -2.17
C GLU A 121 -12.77 -13.06 -3.59
N GLN A 122 -13.88 -12.35 -3.74
CA GLN A 122 -14.36 -11.88 -5.05
C GLN A 122 -13.36 -10.99 -5.81
N TYR A 123 -12.38 -10.37 -5.12
CA TYR A 123 -11.30 -9.58 -5.72
C TYR A 123 -10.01 -10.38 -5.85
N THR A 124 -9.78 -11.38 -4.99
CA THR A 124 -8.51 -12.11 -4.95
C THR A 124 -8.50 -13.32 -5.86
N GLU A 125 -9.60 -14.10 -5.93
CA GLU A 125 -9.67 -15.31 -6.76
C GLU A 125 -9.48 -15.03 -8.25
N PRO A 126 -10.17 -14.03 -8.87
CA PRO A 126 -9.93 -13.74 -10.29
C PRO A 126 -8.50 -13.32 -10.61
N VAL A 127 -7.81 -12.68 -9.67
CA VAL A 127 -6.41 -12.29 -9.85
C VAL A 127 -5.49 -13.50 -9.81
N LYS A 128 -5.69 -14.43 -8.86
CA LYS A 128 -4.93 -15.69 -8.79
C LYS A 128 -5.05 -16.49 -10.08
N GLU A 129 -6.28 -16.63 -10.59
CA GLU A 129 -6.54 -17.33 -11.86
C GLU A 129 -5.82 -16.67 -13.04
N LYS A 130 -5.90 -15.32 -13.14
CA LYS A 130 -5.19 -14.57 -14.20
C LYS A 130 -3.68 -14.70 -14.09
N MET A 131 -3.11 -14.63 -12.88
CA MET A 131 -1.68 -14.82 -12.66
C MET A 131 -1.23 -16.21 -13.08
N GLN A 132 -1.98 -17.24 -12.68
CA GLN A 132 -1.69 -18.63 -13.08
C GLN A 132 -1.75 -18.80 -14.60
N GLN A 133 -2.81 -18.33 -15.26
CA GLN A 133 -2.96 -18.39 -16.72
C GLN A 133 -1.83 -17.64 -17.45
N ALA A 134 -1.43 -16.48 -16.94
CA ALA A 134 -0.33 -15.71 -17.49
C ALA A 134 1.02 -16.46 -17.42
N GLU A 135 1.28 -17.16 -16.33
CA GLU A 135 2.47 -17.98 -16.16
C GLU A 135 2.46 -19.23 -17.06
N GLU A 136 1.31 -19.94 -17.16
CA GLU A 136 1.14 -21.12 -18.00
C GLU A 136 1.28 -20.81 -19.50
N SER A 137 0.82 -19.63 -19.93
CA SER A 137 0.87 -19.19 -21.34
C SER A 137 2.26 -18.67 -21.76
N SER A 138 3.14 -18.39 -20.80
CA SER A 138 4.48 -17.90 -21.12
C SER A 138 5.34 -19.00 -21.72
N ALA A 139 6.14 -18.69 -22.76
CA ALA A 139 7.01 -19.64 -23.45
C ALA A 139 8.06 -20.33 -22.54
N VAL A 140 8.16 -19.93 -21.28
CA VAL A 140 9.16 -20.40 -20.29
C VAL A 140 8.49 -21.13 -19.12
N SER A 141 7.28 -21.61 -19.28
CA SER A 141 6.32 -22.04 -18.26
C SER A 141 6.69 -23.21 -17.34
N HIS A 142 7.82 -23.83 -17.45
CA HIS A 142 8.10 -25.08 -16.71
C HIS A 142 9.42 -25.09 -15.91
N GLN A 143 9.94 -23.92 -15.52
CA GLN A 143 11.10 -23.90 -14.66
C GLN A 143 10.71 -23.77 -13.17
N PRO A 144 11.22 -24.65 -12.29
CA PRO A 144 10.87 -24.65 -10.87
C PRO A 144 11.44 -23.45 -10.08
N SER A 145 12.00 -22.46 -10.76
CA SER A 145 12.67 -21.30 -10.17
C SER A 145 12.21 -19.96 -10.75
N ALA A 146 10.95 -19.84 -11.12
CA ALA A 146 10.38 -18.57 -11.58
C ALA A 146 10.25 -17.56 -10.42
N ILE A 147 10.50 -16.28 -10.71
CA ILE A 147 10.36 -15.17 -9.77
C ILE A 147 9.24 -14.25 -10.28
N ARG A 148 8.31 -13.89 -9.39
CA ARG A 148 7.28 -12.88 -9.62
C ARG A 148 7.81 -11.52 -9.18
N LEU A 149 7.98 -10.61 -10.14
CA LEU A 149 8.38 -9.23 -9.89
C LEU A 149 7.18 -8.29 -10.08
N GLY A 150 6.68 -7.72 -9.01
CA GLY A 150 5.66 -6.68 -9.07
C GLY A 150 6.28 -5.30 -9.35
N VAL A 151 5.82 -4.63 -10.39
CA VAL A 151 6.31 -3.30 -10.77
C VAL A 151 5.17 -2.29 -10.66
N HIS A 152 5.27 -1.42 -9.67
CA HIS A 152 4.29 -0.35 -9.46
C HIS A 152 4.72 0.91 -10.21
N ILE A 153 4.01 1.21 -11.30
CA ILE A 153 4.22 2.41 -12.13
C ILE A 153 3.23 3.48 -11.69
N ARG A 154 3.72 4.51 -11.00
CA ARG A 154 2.90 5.62 -10.54
C ARG A 154 3.18 6.87 -11.36
N ARG A 155 2.15 7.33 -12.06
CA ARG A 155 2.14 8.56 -12.87
C ARG A 155 0.96 9.44 -12.48
N GLY A 156 0.38 10.19 -13.35
CA GLY A 156 -0.73 11.08 -13.03
C GLY A 156 -0.32 12.16 -12.04
N ASP A 157 -0.76 12.05 -10.78
CA ASP A 157 -0.44 13.02 -9.72
C ASP A 157 1.07 13.15 -9.41
N TYR A 158 1.90 12.19 -9.81
CA TYR A 158 3.36 12.26 -9.65
C TYR A 158 4.05 13.21 -10.63
N ALA A 159 3.38 13.63 -11.71
CA ALA A 159 3.89 14.66 -12.59
C ALA A 159 4.11 16.01 -11.87
N GLU A 160 3.27 16.29 -10.87
CA GLU A 160 3.34 17.53 -10.08
C GLU A 160 3.89 17.29 -8.64
N TRP A 161 3.76 16.07 -8.13
CA TRP A 161 4.19 15.75 -6.77
C TRP A 161 5.72 15.84 -6.65
N ARG A 162 6.19 16.70 -5.73
CA ARG A 162 7.62 17.01 -5.54
C ARG A 162 8.33 17.41 -6.86
N ASP A 163 7.69 18.27 -7.62
CA ASP A 163 8.21 18.78 -8.90
C ASP A 163 8.55 17.68 -9.92
N GLY A 164 7.79 16.56 -9.88
CA GLY A 164 7.97 15.44 -10.80
C GLY A 164 9.18 14.55 -10.51
N GLN A 165 9.86 14.72 -9.37
CA GLN A 165 11.07 13.97 -9.02
C GLN A 165 10.93 12.45 -9.18
N PHE A 166 9.74 11.91 -8.95
CA PHE A 166 9.46 10.46 -9.00
C PHE A 166 8.56 10.06 -10.18
N PHE A 167 8.44 10.94 -11.17
CA PHE A 167 7.76 10.65 -12.43
C PHE A 167 8.77 10.01 -13.39
N PHE A 168 8.71 8.69 -13.53
CA PHE A 168 9.62 7.94 -14.42
C PHE A 168 8.91 7.49 -15.68
N ASP A 169 9.64 7.51 -16.81
CA ASP A 169 9.19 7.01 -18.12
C ASP A 169 9.29 5.48 -18.23
N ASP A 170 8.76 4.92 -19.33
CA ASP A 170 8.79 3.47 -19.57
C ASP A 170 10.21 2.92 -19.64
N GLU A 171 11.11 3.67 -20.28
CA GLU A 171 12.51 3.32 -20.45
C GLU A 171 13.22 3.20 -19.10
N THR A 172 12.91 4.09 -18.17
CA THR A 172 13.47 4.03 -16.80
C THR A 172 12.99 2.81 -16.04
N TYR A 173 11.69 2.51 -16.06
CA TYR A 173 11.18 1.28 -15.47
C TYR A 173 11.76 0.03 -16.12
N ALA A 174 11.84 0.02 -17.46
CA ALA A 174 12.41 -1.10 -18.20
C ALA A 174 13.88 -1.35 -17.87
N ARG A 175 14.70 -0.30 -17.70
CA ARG A 175 16.08 -0.45 -17.25
C ARG A 175 16.17 -1.10 -15.86
N HIS A 176 15.29 -0.73 -14.93
CA HIS A 176 15.24 -1.34 -13.60
C HIS A 176 14.79 -2.81 -13.66
N ILE A 177 13.82 -3.15 -14.51
CA ILE A 177 13.39 -4.54 -14.74
C ILE A 177 14.56 -5.37 -15.32
N ASN A 178 15.21 -4.86 -16.37
CA ASN A 178 16.36 -5.54 -16.98
C ASN A 178 17.51 -5.71 -15.98
N ARG A 179 17.78 -4.68 -15.18
CA ARG A 179 18.79 -4.77 -14.10
C ARG A 179 18.44 -5.85 -13.09
N PHE A 180 17.17 -5.96 -12.69
CA PHE A 180 16.72 -7.05 -11.80
C PHE A 180 16.93 -8.42 -12.43
N ALA A 181 16.65 -8.59 -13.73
CA ALA A 181 16.91 -9.84 -14.45
C ALA A 181 18.40 -10.18 -14.50
N GLU A 182 19.29 -9.20 -14.73
CA GLU A 182 20.75 -9.39 -14.66
C GLU A 182 21.23 -9.84 -13.28
N LEU A 183 20.61 -9.34 -12.20
CA LEU A 183 20.93 -9.72 -10.82
C LEU A 183 20.42 -11.12 -10.45
N ASN A 184 19.56 -11.72 -11.30
CA ASN A 184 18.97 -13.04 -11.08
C ASN A 184 19.26 -13.99 -12.26
N PRO A 185 20.53 -14.27 -12.61
CA PRO A 185 20.89 -15.06 -13.78
C PRO A 185 20.32 -16.47 -13.70
N GLY A 186 19.78 -16.94 -14.82
CA GLY A 186 19.20 -18.29 -14.94
C GLY A 186 17.82 -18.45 -14.28
N LYS A 187 17.19 -17.36 -13.83
CA LYS A 187 15.80 -17.37 -13.34
C LYS A 187 14.85 -16.89 -14.42
N THR A 188 13.68 -17.49 -14.47
CA THR A 188 12.54 -16.94 -15.23
C THR A 188 11.94 -15.79 -14.42
N ILE A 189 11.75 -14.62 -15.04
CA ILE A 189 11.17 -13.47 -14.39
C ILE A 189 9.79 -13.19 -15.00
N HIS A 190 8.73 -13.30 -14.19
CA HIS A 190 7.38 -12.85 -14.51
C HIS A 190 7.16 -11.48 -13.90
N VAL A 191 6.99 -10.47 -14.75
CA VAL A 191 6.79 -9.07 -14.33
C VAL A 191 5.32 -8.74 -14.36
N TYR A 192 4.77 -8.34 -13.23
CA TYR A 192 3.39 -7.92 -13.09
C TYR A 192 3.31 -6.40 -12.96
N LEU A 193 2.75 -5.73 -13.96
CA LEU A 193 2.62 -4.26 -13.99
C LEU A 193 1.34 -3.83 -13.26
N SER A 194 1.48 -2.94 -12.27
CA SER A 194 0.38 -2.20 -11.66
C SER A 194 0.56 -0.71 -11.96
N THR A 195 -0.43 -0.10 -12.60
CA THR A 195 -0.30 1.28 -13.06
C THR A 195 -1.62 2.05 -12.98
N ASN A 196 -1.52 3.37 -12.76
CA ASN A 196 -2.63 4.31 -12.89
C ASN A 196 -2.61 5.08 -14.22
N ASP A 197 -1.76 4.68 -15.17
CA ASP A 197 -1.60 5.29 -16.47
C ASP A 197 -2.04 4.31 -17.57
N SER A 198 -3.09 4.65 -18.31
CA SER A 198 -3.64 3.83 -19.38
C SER A 198 -2.75 3.71 -20.62
N THR A 199 -1.69 4.51 -20.72
CA THR A 199 -0.71 4.46 -21.82
C THR A 199 0.34 3.37 -21.62
N VAL A 200 0.45 2.82 -20.41
CA VAL A 200 1.34 1.68 -20.11
C VAL A 200 0.76 0.40 -20.69
N THR A 201 1.47 -0.22 -21.63
CA THR A 201 1.03 -1.45 -22.28
C THR A 201 2.02 -2.60 -22.08
N GLU A 202 1.52 -3.82 -22.08
CA GLU A 202 2.29 -5.05 -22.01
C GLU A 202 3.25 -5.17 -23.19
N GLU A 203 2.75 -4.88 -24.41
CA GLU A 203 3.54 -4.97 -25.66
C GLU A 203 4.75 -4.05 -25.64
N ARG A 204 4.58 -2.82 -25.12
CA ARG A 204 5.68 -1.86 -25.00
C ARG A 204 6.75 -2.35 -24.04
N PHE A 205 6.34 -2.82 -22.87
CA PHE A 205 7.29 -3.33 -21.87
C PHE A 205 7.93 -4.65 -22.32
N GLN A 206 7.21 -5.53 -23.04
CA GLN A 206 7.80 -6.75 -23.61
C GLN A 206 8.91 -6.44 -24.61
N GLN A 207 8.76 -5.38 -25.43
CA GLN A 207 9.80 -4.92 -26.36
C GLN A 207 11.04 -4.39 -25.59
N LEU A 208 10.81 -3.66 -24.50
CA LEU A 208 11.90 -3.06 -23.71
C LEU A 208 12.60 -4.07 -22.77
N CYS A 209 11.92 -5.17 -22.42
CA CYS A 209 12.40 -6.17 -21.44
C CYS A 209 12.36 -7.57 -22.05
N PRO A 210 13.22 -7.89 -23.05
CA PRO A 210 13.17 -9.15 -23.78
C PRO A 210 13.50 -10.39 -22.94
N ASN A 211 14.13 -10.20 -21.78
CA ASN A 211 14.56 -11.28 -20.88
C ASN A 211 13.56 -11.54 -19.73
N ALA A 212 12.36 -10.96 -19.79
CA ALA A 212 11.30 -11.17 -18.83
C ALA A 212 9.96 -11.42 -19.53
N SER A 213 9.04 -12.12 -18.89
CA SER A 213 7.66 -12.24 -19.35
C SER A 213 6.84 -11.13 -18.70
N ILE A 214 6.27 -10.25 -19.48
CA ILE A 214 5.53 -9.08 -18.99
C ILE A 214 4.03 -9.39 -18.94
N HIS A 215 3.38 -9.02 -17.87
CA HIS A 215 1.94 -9.21 -17.65
C HIS A 215 1.29 -7.93 -17.14
N ASN A 216 0.23 -7.49 -17.81
CA ASN A 216 -0.63 -6.40 -17.36
C ASN A 216 -2.06 -6.91 -17.21
N LEU A 217 -2.45 -7.27 -15.99
CA LEU A 217 -3.75 -7.90 -15.71
C LEU A 217 -4.92 -6.91 -15.79
N LYS A 218 -4.64 -5.61 -15.96
CA LYS A 218 -5.65 -4.52 -16.07
C LYS A 218 -6.66 -4.55 -14.93
N GLY A 219 -6.15 -4.72 -13.70
CA GLY A 219 -6.95 -4.77 -12.49
C GLY A 219 -7.42 -3.38 -12.04
N ASN A 220 -8.32 -3.39 -11.07
CA ASN A 220 -8.65 -2.20 -10.30
C ASN A 220 -7.76 -2.11 -9.04
N ALA A 221 -7.89 -1.05 -8.25
CA ALA A 221 -6.99 -0.81 -7.11
C ALA A 221 -6.90 -1.95 -6.08
N PRO A 222 -7.98 -2.65 -5.63
CA PRO A 222 -7.85 -3.82 -4.77
C PRO A 222 -7.22 -5.02 -5.48
N GLU A 223 -7.54 -5.27 -6.75
CA GLU A 223 -6.95 -6.36 -7.54
C GLU A 223 -5.45 -6.15 -7.74
N ASP A 224 -5.03 -4.92 -8.09
CA ASP A 224 -3.62 -4.56 -8.24
C ASP A 224 -2.86 -4.66 -6.90
N LEU A 225 -3.48 -4.24 -5.80
CA LEU A 225 -2.89 -4.37 -4.47
C LEU A 225 -2.65 -5.84 -4.12
N PHE A 226 -3.63 -6.70 -4.40
CA PHE A 226 -3.50 -8.13 -4.18
C PHE A 226 -2.42 -8.73 -5.09
N MET A 227 -2.45 -8.46 -6.39
CA MET A 227 -1.44 -8.92 -7.34
C MET A 227 -0.02 -8.59 -6.88
N LEU A 228 0.23 -7.34 -6.48
CA LEU A 228 1.53 -6.94 -5.95
C LEU A 228 1.88 -7.69 -4.65
N SER A 229 0.89 -7.98 -3.79
CA SER A 229 1.12 -8.72 -2.54
C SER A 229 1.43 -10.21 -2.75
N GLU A 230 1.18 -10.75 -3.95
CA GLU A 230 1.50 -12.13 -4.33
C GLU A 230 2.84 -12.27 -5.07
N CYS A 231 3.55 -11.15 -5.30
CA CYS A 231 4.89 -11.17 -5.90
C CYS A 231 6.00 -11.52 -4.90
N ASP A 232 7.15 -11.96 -5.40
CA ASP A 232 8.33 -12.28 -4.58
C ASP A 232 9.20 -11.04 -4.31
N TYR A 233 9.20 -10.09 -5.24
CA TYR A 233 9.90 -8.80 -5.14
C TYR A 233 9.03 -7.69 -5.70
N LEU A 234 9.26 -6.47 -5.20
CA LEU A 234 8.59 -5.27 -5.71
C LEU A 234 9.60 -4.21 -6.16
N ILE A 235 9.24 -3.47 -7.20
CA ILE A 235 9.94 -2.26 -7.67
C ILE A 235 8.89 -1.16 -7.82
N GLY A 236 9.20 0.06 -7.38
CA GLY A 236 8.33 1.21 -7.60
C GLY A 236 8.82 2.48 -6.93
N PRO A 237 8.22 3.63 -7.24
CA PRO A 237 8.58 4.89 -6.61
C PRO A 237 8.08 4.94 -5.16
N PRO A 238 8.49 5.95 -4.36
CA PRO A 238 7.96 6.16 -3.01
C PRO A 238 6.42 6.23 -3.02
N SER A 239 5.76 5.17 -2.57
CA SER A 239 4.29 5.09 -2.57
C SER A 239 3.78 4.24 -1.40
N THR A 240 2.71 4.72 -0.78
CA THR A 240 1.98 3.94 0.23
C THR A 240 1.30 2.70 -0.36
N PHE A 241 1.06 2.66 -1.66
CA PHE A 241 0.46 1.51 -2.34
C PHE A 241 1.42 0.31 -2.33
N SER A 242 2.66 0.51 -2.78
CA SER A 242 3.71 -0.52 -2.72
C SER A 242 4.03 -0.93 -1.28
N LEU A 243 4.04 0.05 -0.35
CA LEU A 243 4.28 -0.21 1.07
C LEU A 243 3.18 -1.08 1.68
N VAL A 244 1.91 -0.86 1.36
CA VAL A 244 0.80 -1.69 1.84
C VAL A 244 0.84 -3.08 1.20
N ALA A 245 1.16 -3.20 -0.10
CA ALA A 245 1.36 -4.51 -0.73
C ALA A 245 2.46 -5.31 -0.01
N GLN A 246 3.58 -4.68 0.30
CA GLN A 246 4.69 -5.27 1.05
C GLN A 246 4.29 -5.74 2.45
N MET A 247 3.38 -5.01 3.11
CA MET A 247 2.96 -5.25 4.49
C MET A 247 2.42 -6.68 4.71
N TYR A 248 1.72 -7.27 3.73
CA TYR A 248 1.03 -8.55 3.93
C TYR A 248 1.97 -9.74 4.10
N ARG A 249 3.06 -9.80 3.31
CA ARG A 249 3.97 -10.96 3.26
C ARG A 249 5.45 -10.60 3.48
N ASP A 250 5.74 -9.37 3.87
CA ASP A 250 7.10 -8.88 4.07
C ASP A 250 7.98 -8.94 2.81
N ILE A 251 7.37 -8.61 1.67
CA ILE A 251 7.98 -8.70 0.35
C ILE A 251 9.13 -7.69 0.22
N PRO A 252 10.33 -8.09 -0.23
CA PRO A 252 11.41 -7.15 -0.48
C PRO A 252 11.05 -6.13 -1.56
N LEU A 253 11.18 -4.84 -1.24
CA LEU A 253 10.88 -3.72 -2.14
C LEU A 253 12.15 -2.92 -2.45
N TYR A 254 12.44 -2.74 -3.73
CA TYR A 254 13.34 -1.70 -4.20
C TYR A 254 12.55 -0.42 -4.48
N ARG A 255 12.83 0.63 -3.71
CA ARG A 255 12.22 1.94 -3.92
C ARG A 255 13.06 2.75 -4.89
N MET A 256 12.46 3.12 -6.00
CA MET A 256 13.09 3.95 -7.03
C MET A 256 13.14 5.40 -6.56
N ASP A 257 14.22 5.78 -5.91
CA ASP A 257 14.47 7.18 -5.50
C ASP A 257 15.15 8.00 -6.61
N THR A 258 15.73 7.33 -7.61
CA THR A 258 16.35 7.92 -8.80
C THR A 258 16.08 7.09 -10.06
N ALA A 259 16.35 7.67 -11.23
CA ALA A 259 16.28 6.96 -12.52
C ALA A 259 17.50 6.05 -12.80
N ASN A 260 18.49 6.00 -11.90
CA ASN A 260 19.72 5.25 -12.09
C ASN A 260 19.57 3.79 -11.59
N GLU A 261 19.33 2.87 -12.51
CA GLU A 261 19.20 1.44 -12.26
C GLU A 261 20.50 0.78 -11.75
N GLN A 262 21.68 1.36 -12.02
CA GLN A 262 22.97 0.81 -11.56
C GLN A 262 23.12 0.86 -10.03
N GLN A 263 22.33 1.65 -9.34
CA GLN A 263 22.27 1.65 -7.88
C GLN A 263 21.53 0.43 -7.31
N MET A 264 20.83 -0.34 -8.15
CA MET A 264 20.12 -1.54 -7.72
C MET A 264 21.09 -2.70 -7.52
N THR A 265 21.09 -3.26 -6.34
CA THR A 265 21.67 -4.56 -5.97
C THR A 265 20.62 -5.39 -5.24
N MET A 266 20.83 -6.69 -5.05
CA MET A 266 19.86 -7.49 -4.28
C MET A 266 19.75 -7.04 -2.83
N GLU A 267 20.82 -6.50 -2.25
CA GLU A 267 20.83 -5.92 -0.89
C GLU A 267 20.09 -4.58 -0.81
N SER A 268 19.77 -3.94 -1.95
CA SER A 268 18.98 -2.70 -1.98
C SER A 268 17.49 -2.94 -1.76
N PHE A 269 17.04 -4.19 -1.92
CA PHE A 269 15.67 -4.57 -1.61
C PHE A 269 15.50 -4.66 -0.10
N ARG A 270 14.57 -3.88 0.45
CA ARG A 270 14.33 -3.79 1.90
C ARG A 270 12.95 -4.34 2.25
N LEU A 271 12.85 -4.92 3.45
CA LEU A 271 11.58 -5.42 4.01
C LEU A 271 10.69 -4.27 4.51
N PHE A 272 9.44 -4.58 4.79
CA PHE A 272 8.41 -3.62 5.17
C PHE A 272 8.83 -2.67 6.29
N GLU A 273 9.40 -3.17 7.38
CA GLU A 273 9.76 -2.37 8.54
C GLU A 273 10.71 -1.23 8.20
N TYR A 274 11.71 -1.48 7.34
CA TYR A 274 12.66 -0.46 6.91
C TYR A 274 11.97 0.71 6.20
N TRP A 275 11.15 0.43 5.19
CA TRP A 275 10.46 1.49 4.45
C TRP A 275 9.34 2.13 5.26
N PHE A 276 8.70 1.38 6.14
CA PHE A 276 7.62 1.86 6.99
C PHE A 276 8.10 2.92 7.99
N GLN A 277 9.23 2.70 8.65
CA GLN A 277 9.85 3.68 9.55
C GLN A 277 10.42 4.89 8.81
N ASN A 278 10.83 4.71 7.55
CA ASN A 278 11.36 5.74 6.66
C ASN A 278 10.32 6.30 5.68
N MET A 279 9.04 6.14 6.00
CA MET A 279 7.94 6.68 5.20
C MET A 279 7.90 8.22 5.31
N VAL A 280 7.88 8.86 4.16
CA VAL A 280 7.93 10.35 4.03
C VAL A 280 6.55 10.97 4.13
#